data_acfce6a8ff3c2144aec610a5db8a78f5
#
_entry.id   acfce6a8ff3c2144aec610a5db8a78f5
#
_cell.length_a   1.000
_cell.length_b   1.000
_cell.length_c   1.000
_cell.angle_alpha   90.00
_cell.angle_beta   90.00
_cell.angle_gamma   90.00
#
_symmetry.space_group_name_H-M   'P 1'
#
loop_
_entity.id
_entity.type
_entity.pdbx_description
1 polymer ?
#
loop_
_entity_poly.entity_id
_entity_poly.type
_entity_poly.pdbx_seq_one_letter_code
_entity_poly.pdbx_strand_id
1 'polypeptide(L)'
;LFPALMNVYSSEPSGFVTIKNNSTEQIKNIRVNSYIRKYMDFASESESVQTLEPGEIVSIPIKTILNNSVLEINENLNLQMKLSIKWNESSKENSMDIIRPVTICKKSAIVWNDTAMLSCFILPNDKTVTDFAIRSIRNKEKIISKELANGIYICNSVGSLPISYIADPKTPVVENLQNKYAIDTVRFPFETLEFKGGDCDDLTTLLCSLMESCGIQTALITTPGHIFVAFNTKMTYSKTWENLSEEYGVLDVDGTVWIPIEVTAVGKGFLEAWKIGTSILMAEDFEFVSVEDSFTRYKSVTAIISEKELYVETQME
;
A
#
# COMPACT_ATOMS: atom_id res chain seq x y z
N LEU A 1 -9.68 -11.64 -1.19
CA LEU A 1 -9.35 -10.38 -1.88
C LEU A 1 -9.08 -9.30 -0.84
N PHE A 2 -8.05 -8.49 -1.04
CA PHE A 2 -7.66 -7.38 -0.17
C PHE A 2 -8.07 -6.06 -0.83
N PRO A 3 -8.91 -5.24 -0.19
CA PRO A 3 -9.36 -3.96 -0.76
C PRO A 3 -8.22 -3.03 -1.18
N ALA A 4 -7.14 -2.96 -0.40
CA ALA A 4 -5.97 -2.16 -0.73
C ALA A 4 -5.32 -2.55 -2.08
N LEU A 5 -5.47 -3.79 -2.53
CA LEU A 5 -4.94 -4.30 -3.80
C LEU A 5 -5.95 -4.21 -4.96
N MET A 6 -7.06 -3.45 -4.83
CA MET A 6 -8.10 -3.38 -5.86
C MET A 6 -7.57 -2.94 -7.22
N ASN A 7 -6.60 -2.03 -7.25
CA ASN A 7 -5.96 -1.57 -8.48
C ASN A 7 -5.10 -2.67 -9.13
N VAL A 8 -4.47 -3.53 -8.33
CA VAL A 8 -3.70 -4.68 -8.82
C VAL A 8 -4.63 -5.70 -9.47
N TYR A 9 -5.77 -6.04 -8.84
CA TYR A 9 -6.73 -6.99 -9.38
C TYR A 9 -7.40 -6.53 -10.69
N SER A 10 -7.35 -5.24 -11.01
CA SER A 10 -7.83 -4.73 -12.29
C SER A 10 -6.87 -5.00 -13.46
N SER A 11 -5.58 -5.13 -13.18
CA SER A 11 -4.51 -5.34 -14.16
C SER A 11 -3.94 -6.76 -14.14
N GLU A 12 -3.78 -7.34 -12.95
CA GLU A 12 -3.25 -8.69 -12.73
C GLU A 12 -4.36 -9.70 -12.38
N PRO A 13 -4.17 -10.99 -12.66
CA PRO A 13 -5.14 -12.00 -12.29
C PRO A 13 -5.39 -12.06 -10.78
N SER A 14 -6.65 -12.00 -10.36
CA SER A 14 -7.07 -12.25 -8.98
C SER A 14 -7.26 -13.75 -8.67
N GLY A 15 -7.26 -14.59 -9.71
CA GLY A 15 -7.42 -16.03 -9.61
C GLY A 15 -7.46 -16.68 -10.99
N PHE A 16 -7.72 -18.00 -11.01
CA PHE A 16 -7.76 -18.79 -12.22
C PHE A 16 -8.98 -19.72 -12.24
N VAL A 17 -9.54 -19.94 -13.42
CA VAL A 17 -10.57 -20.95 -13.67
C VAL A 17 -10.00 -22.02 -14.59
N THR A 18 -9.93 -23.24 -14.09
CA THR A 18 -9.50 -24.39 -14.89
C THR A 18 -10.71 -25.03 -15.56
N ILE A 19 -10.67 -25.15 -16.89
CA ILE A 19 -11.72 -25.71 -17.72
C ILE A 19 -11.16 -26.93 -18.45
N LYS A 20 -11.88 -28.03 -18.41
CA LYS A 20 -11.61 -29.23 -19.21
C LYS A 20 -12.72 -29.43 -20.25
N ASN A 21 -12.37 -29.65 -21.50
CA ASN A 21 -13.32 -30.04 -22.51
C ASN A 21 -13.64 -31.54 -22.39
N ASN A 22 -14.79 -31.85 -21.81
CA ASN A 22 -15.27 -33.25 -21.68
C ASN A 22 -16.21 -33.67 -22.83
N SER A 23 -16.43 -32.80 -23.84
CA SER A 23 -17.23 -33.15 -25.02
C SER A 23 -16.39 -33.97 -26.02
N THR A 24 -17.04 -34.49 -27.04
CA THR A 24 -16.40 -35.21 -28.14
C THR A 24 -15.98 -34.26 -29.28
N GLU A 25 -16.31 -32.98 -29.19
CA GLU A 25 -16.04 -31.98 -30.21
C GLU A 25 -15.13 -30.85 -29.67
N GLN A 26 -14.46 -30.16 -30.58
CA GLN A 26 -13.73 -28.94 -30.27
C GLN A 26 -14.71 -27.86 -29.82
N ILE A 27 -14.42 -27.20 -28.69
CA ILE A 27 -15.13 -26.01 -28.27
C ILE A 27 -14.28 -24.76 -28.57
N LYS A 28 -14.97 -23.61 -28.80
CA LYS A 28 -14.34 -22.38 -29.28
C LYS A 28 -14.81 -21.17 -28.50
N ASN A 29 -14.00 -20.09 -28.55
CA ASN A 29 -14.32 -18.79 -27.97
C ASN A 29 -14.73 -18.89 -26.49
N ILE A 30 -13.95 -19.64 -25.71
CA ILE A 30 -14.22 -19.83 -24.29
C ILE A 30 -13.88 -18.53 -23.55
N ARG A 31 -14.84 -17.99 -22.81
CA ARG A 31 -14.70 -16.77 -22.00
C ARG A 31 -15.27 -17.00 -20.61
N VAL A 32 -14.66 -16.36 -19.62
CA VAL A 32 -15.12 -16.40 -18.23
C VAL A 32 -15.43 -14.99 -17.79
N ASN A 33 -16.65 -14.76 -17.31
CA ASN A 33 -17.05 -13.52 -16.67
C ASN A 33 -17.10 -13.74 -15.16
N SER A 34 -16.47 -12.86 -14.39
CA SER A 34 -16.52 -12.87 -12.93
C SER A 34 -17.33 -11.68 -12.41
N TYR A 35 -18.12 -11.89 -11.37
CA TYR A 35 -18.95 -10.85 -10.77
C TYR A 35 -19.18 -11.08 -9.28
N ILE A 36 -18.98 -10.04 -8.48
CA ILE A 36 -19.31 -9.97 -7.05
C ILE A 36 -20.34 -8.85 -6.86
N ARG A 37 -21.57 -9.24 -6.50
CA ARG A 37 -22.67 -8.29 -6.30
C ARG A 37 -22.30 -7.22 -5.25
N LYS A 38 -22.65 -5.97 -5.50
CA LYS A 38 -22.35 -4.76 -4.71
C LYS A 38 -20.90 -4.26 -4.86
N TYR A 39 -19.93 -5.12 -5.03
CA TYR A 39 -18.50 -4.77 -5.00
C TYR A 39 -17.85 -4.72 -6.38
N MET A 40 -18.61 -5.00 -7.43
CA MET A 40 -18.24 -4.78 -8.84
C MET A 40 -19.42 -4.12 -9.55
N ASP A 41 -19.17 -3.08 -10.34
CA ASP A 41 -20.22 -2.38 -11.08
C ASP A 41 -20.71 -3.20 -12.28
N PHE A 42 -19.81 -3.97 -12.89
CA PHE A 42 -20.09 -4.90 -13.99
C PHE A 42 -19.26 -6.16 -13.87
N ALA A 43 -19.67 -7.20 -14.60
CA ALA A 43 -18.87 -8.42 -14.72
C ALA A 43 -17.57 -8.12 -15.49
N SER A 44 -16.45 -8.64 -14.99
CA SER A 44 -15.16 -8.62 -15.68
C SER A 44 -15.05 -9.84 -16.59
N GLU A 45 -14.77 -9.63 -17.88
CA GLU A 45 -14.56 -10.70 -18.84
C GLU A 45 -13.06 -11.04 -18.95
N SER A 46 -12.73 -12.34 -18.99
CA SER A 46 -11.38 -12.83 -19.25
C SER A 46 -11.00 -12.67 -20.73
N GLU A 47 -9.72 -12.83 -21.03
CA GLU A 47 -9.29 -13.07 -22.40
C GLU A 47 -9.94 -14.37 -22.94
N SER A 48 -10.28 -14.38 -24.24
CA SER A 48 -10.92 -15.55 -24.83
C SER A 48 -9.88 -16.60 -25.22
N VAL A 49 -10.15 -17.86 -24.87
CA VAL A 49 -9.44 -19.01 -25.42
C VAL A 49 -10.10 -19.40 -26.72
N GLN A 50 -9.36 -19.35 -27.83
CA GLN A 50 -9.92 -19.50 -29.18
C GLN A 50 -10.45 -20.92 -29.44
N THR A 51 -9.70 -21.92 -28.98
CA THR A 51 -10.07 -23.36 -29.21
C THR A 51 -9.61 -24.20 -28.03
N LEU A 52 -10.34 -25.26 -27.75
CA LEU A 52 -9.98 -26.29 -26.76
C LEU A 52 -10.45 -27.65 -27.29
N GLU A 53 -9.49 -28.55 -27.57
CA GLU A 53 -9.76 -29.88 -28.12
C GLU A 53 -10.43 -30.82 -27.10
N PRO A 54 -11.08 -31.89 -27.53
CA PRO A 54 -11.61 -32.91 -26.64
C PRO A 54 -10.54 -33.45 -25.68
N GLY A 55 -10.86 -33.45 -24.38
CA GLY A 55 -9.96 -33.88 -23.31
C GLY A 55 -8.92 -32.86 -22.86
N GLU A 56 -8.73 -31.79 -23.61
CA GLU A 56 -7.77 -30.74 -23.27
C GLU A 56 -8.21 -29.93 -22.04
N ILE A 57 -7.20 -29.37 -21.31
CA ILE A 57 -7.40 -28.56 -20.11
C ILE A 57 -6.72 -27.21 -20.30
N VAL A 58 -7.43 -26.13 -19.95
CA VAL A 58 -6.89 -24.77 -19.95
C VAL A 58 -7.15 -24.09 -18.61
N SER A 59 -6.21 -23.26 -18.17
CA SER A 59 -6.36 -22.39 -17.00
C SER A 59 -6.51 -20.94 -17.47
N ILE A 60 -7.68 -20.36 -17.24
CA ILE A 60 -8.04 -19.01 -17.69
C ILE A 60 -7.88 -18.04 -16.50
N PRO A 61 -7.01 -17.01 -16.62
CA PRO A 61 -6.89 -15.98 -15.59
C PRO A 61 -8.17 -15.15 -15.51
N ILE A 62 -8.60 -14.81 -14.29
CA ILE A 62 -9.72 -13.90 -14.05
C ILE A 62 -9.23 -12.63 -13.39
N LYS A 63 -9.74 -11.49 -13.82
CA LYS A 63 -9.54 -10.18 -13.21
C LYS A 63 -10.77 -9.81 -12.40
N THR A 64 -10.58 -9.09 -11.31
CA THR A 64 -11.68 -8.65 -10.45
C THR A 64 -11.62 -7.13 -10.32
N ILE A 65 -12.46 -6.42 -11.09
CA ILE A 65 -12.52 -4.95 -11.06
C ILE A 65 -13.47 -4.54 -9.94
N LEU A 66 -12.89 -4.33 -8.76
CA LEU A 66 -13.63 -3.91 -7.57
C LEU A 66 -13.97 -2.42 -7.65
N ASN A 67 -15.14 -2.04 -7.13
CA ASN A 67 -15.52 -0.64 -6.95
C ASN A 67 -15.14 -0.14 -5.54
N ASN A 68 -15.25 1.16 -5.31
CA ASN A 68 -14.78 1.81 -4.07
C ASN A 68 -15.55 1.37 -2.81
N SER A 69 -16.72 0.70 -2.92
CA SER A 69 -17.43 0.18 -1.74
C SER A 69 -16.61 -0.85 -0.94
N VAL A 70 -15.56 -1.42 -1.52
CA VAL A 70 -14.65 -2.32 -0.78
C VAL A 70 -13.82 -1.57 0.27
N LEU A 71 -13.59 -0.26 0.09
CA LEU A 71 -12.86 0.60 1.03
C LEU A 71 -13.69 0.99 2.26
N GLU A 72 -14.97 0.62 2.28
CA GLU A 72 -15.86 0.80 3.45
C GLU A 72 -15.93 -0.45 4.33
N ILE A 73 -15.29 -1.56 3.91
CA ILE A 73 -15.35 -2.84 4.61
C ILE A 73 -14.43 -2.83 5.84
N ASN A 74 -15.02 -2.89 7.03
CA ASN A 74 -14.29 -2.89 8.30
C ASN A 74 -14.09 -4.30 8.91
N GLU A 75 -14.78 -5.31 8.38
CA GLU A 75 -14.69 -6.72 8.80
C GLU A 75 -14.63 -7.62 7.58
N ASN A 76 -14.02 -8.81 7.72
CA ASN A 76 -13.95 -9.77 6.61
C ASN A 76 -15.36 -10.23 6.19
N LEU A 77 -15.66 -10.16 4.90
CA LEU A 77 -16.95 -10.57 4.33
C LEU A 77 -16.81 -11.84 3.50
N ASN A 78 -17.59 -12.85 3.85
CA ASN A 78 -17.73 -14.05 3.03
C ASN A 78 -18.88 -13.85 2.04
N LEU A 79 -18.56 -13.81 0.76
CA LEU A 79 -19.45 -13.49 -0.33
C LEU A 79 -19.49 -14.62 -1.36
N GLN A 80 -20.33 -14.44 -2.38
CA GLN A 80 -20.40 -15.33 -3.51
C GLN A 80 -19.94 -14.60 -4.78
N MET A 81 -18.94 -15.15 -5.44
CA MET A 81 -18.54 -14.75 -6.78
C MET A 81 -19.30 -15.61 -7.79
N LYS A 82 -20.00 -14.96 -8.70
CA LYS A 82 -20.60 -15.63 -9.87
C LYS A 82 -19.56 -15.69 -10.98
N LEU A 83 -19.32 -16.89 -11.51
CA LEU A 83 -18.49 -17.15 -12.68
C LEU A 83 -19.41 -17.63 -13.79
N SER A 84 -19.52 -16.86 -14.89
CA SER A 84 -20.29 -17.23 -16.06
C SER A 84 -19.34 -17.63 -17.19
N ILE A 85 -19.32 -18.90 -17.53
CA ILE A 85 -18.49 -19.48 -18.59
C ILE A 85 -19.32 -19.56 -19.85
N LYS A 86 -18.82 -19.02 -20.96
CA LYS A 86 -19.44 -19.09 -22.28
C LYS A 86 -18.50 -19.73 -23.28
N TRP A 87 -19.04 -20.53 -24.16
CA TRP A 87 -18.29 -21.17 -25.25
C TRP A 87 -19.17 -21.48 -26.43
N ASN A 88 -18.59 -21.72 -27.61
CA ASN A 88 -19.26 -22.17 -28.81
C ASN A 88 -18.94 -23.64 -29.06
N GLU A 89 -19.98 -24.44 -29.32
CA GLU A 89 -19.90 -25.82 -29.74
C GLU A 89 -20.83 -26.03 -30.95
N SER A 90 -20.33 -26.57 -32.04
CA SER A 90 -21.10 -26.78 -33.27
C SER A 90 -21.92 -25.57 -33.74
N SER A 91 -21.32 -24.34 -33.68
CA SER A 91 -21.95 -23.06 -34.05
C SER A 91 -23.07 -22.58 -33.10
N LYS A 92 -23.24 -23.22 -31.95
CA LYS A 92 -24.17 -22.81 -30.90
C LYS A 92 -23.39 -22.21 -29.72
N GLU A 93 -23.85 -21.07 -29.24
CA GLU A 93 -23.32 -20.51 -27.97
C GLU A 93 -23.96 -21.27 -26.79
N ASN A 94 -23.11 -21.75 -25.90
CA ASN A 94 -23.49 -22.39 -24.64
C ASN A 94 -23.01 -21.55 -23.49
N SER A 95 -23.63 -21.69 -22.32
CA SER A 95 -23.21 -21.00 -21.10
C SER A 95 -23.45 -21.85 -19.86
N MET A 96 -22.61 -21.66 -18.86
CA MET A 96 -22.71 -22.25 -17.52
C MET A 96 -22.39 -21.23 -16.45
N ASP A 97 -23.23 -21.14 -15.44
CA ASP A 97 -23.00 -20.32 -14.25
C ASP A 97 -22.51 -21.20 -13.10
N ILE A 98 -21.46 -20.75 -12.44
CA ILE A 98 -20.88 -21.38 -11.25
C ILE A 98 -20.80 -20.33 -10.14
N ILE A 99 -21.19 -20.70 -8.93
CA ILE A 99 -21.03 -19.85 -7.75
C ILE A 99 -19.86 -20.38 -6.93
N ARG A 100 -18.97 -19.50 -6.52
CA ARG A 100 -17.82 -19.80 -5.65
C ARG A 100 -17.79 -18.87 -4.45
N PRO A 101 -17.50 -19.39 -3.26
CA PRO A 101 -17.26 -18.54 -2.10
C PRO A 101 -15.99 -17.72 -2.34
N VAL A 102 -16.02 -16.45 -1.93
CA VAL A 102 -14.89 -15.53 -1.93
C VAL A 102 -14.93 -14.70 -0.66
N THR A 103 -13.77 -14.51 -0.04
CA THR A 103 -13.65 -13.58 1.09
C THR A 103 -13.06 -12.27 0.60
N ILE A 104 -13.76 -11.15 0.86
CA ILE A 104 -13.16 -9.82 0.80
C ILE A 104 -12.76 -9.47 2.23
N CYS A 105 -11.46 -9.24 2.44
CA CYS A 105 -10.91 -8.86 3.72
C CYS A 105 -11.31 -7.43 4.11
N LYS A 106 -11.16 -7.07 5.37
CA LYS A 106 -11.31 -5.67 5.81
C LYS A 106 -10.34 -4.77 5.04
N LYS A 107 -10.72 -3.50 4.86
CA LYS A 107 -9.97 -2.53 4.03
C LYS A 107 -8.51 -2.35 4.45
N SER A 108 -8.22 -2.52 5.74
CA SER A 108 -6.90 -2.39 6.34
C SER A 108 -6.04 -3.67 6.27
N ALA A 109 -6.55 -4.76 5.71
CA ALA A 109 -5.82 -6.02 5.63
C ALA A 109 -4.80 -6.03 4.51
N ILE A 110 -3.63 -6.61 4.78
CA ILE A 110 -2.53 -6.81 3.84
C ILE A 110 -1.83 -8.15 4.11
N VAL A 111 -1.07 -8.65 3.14
CA VAL A 111 -0.09 -9.74 3.30
C VAL A 111 1.29 -9.24 2.92
N TRP A 112 2.33 -9.66 3.63
CA TRP A 112 3.71 -9.19 3.45
C TRP A 112 4.51 -10.09 2.49
N ASN A 113 4.08 -10.25 1.24
CA ASN A 113 4.87 -10.98 0.22
C ASN A 113 5.78 -10.07 -0.59
N ASP A 114 5.57 -8.76 -0.50
CA ASP A 114 6.33 -7.74 -1.22
C ASP A 114 6.17 -6.43 -0.43
N THR A 115 7.27 -5.86 0.06
CA THR A 115 7.29 -4.60 0.82
C THR A 115 6.63 -3.46 0.05
N ALA A 116 6.80 -3.44 -1.29
CA ALA A 116 6.20 -2.42 -2.15
C ALA A 116 4.67 -2.38 -2.08
N MET A 117 4.00 -3.46 -1.65
CA MET A 117 2.54 -3.49 -1.47
C MET A 117 2.04 -2.46 -0.45
N LEU A 118 2.89 -2.06 0.52
CA LEU A 118 2.53 -1.04 1.49
C LEU A 118 2.22 0.31 0.83
N SER A 119 2.74 0.56 -0.38
CA SER A 119 2.45 1.80 -1.12
C SER A 119 0.96 1.98 -1.44
N CYS A 120 0.17 0.89 -1.46
CA CYS A 120 -1.30 0.98 -1.59
C CYS A 120 -1.95 1.80 -0.48
N PHE A 121 -1.32 1.86 0.70
CA PHE A 121 -1.78 2.64 1.86
C PHE A 121 -1.16 4.05 1.93
N ILE A 122 -0.21 4.38 1.08
CA ILE A 122 0.39 5.72 1.02
C ILE A 122 -0.52 6.62 0.18
N LEU A 123 -1.14 7.62 0.80
CA LEU A 123 -2.19 8.46 0.22
C LEU A 123 -1.78 9.94 0.10
N PRO A 124 -0.85 10.30 -0.81
CA PRO A 124 -0.35 11.68 -0.90
C PRO A 124 -1.41 12.69 -1.39
N ASN A 125 -2.48 12.22 -2.02
CA ASN A 125 -3.56 13.04 -2.54
C ASN A 125 -4.81 13.08 -1.62
N ASP A 126 -4.74 12.45 -0.46
CA ASP A 126 -5.81 12.52 0.53
C ASP A 126 -5.92 13.94 1.09
N LYS A 127 -7.16 14.44 1.23
CA LYS A 127 -7.41 15.82 1.68
C LYS A 127 -6.89 16.05 3.10
N THR A 128 -7.13 15.14 4.02
CA THR A 128 -6.70 15.27 5.43
C THR A 128 -5.19 15.28 5.53
N VAL A 129 -4.52 14.37 4.79
CA VAL A 129 -3.06 14.28 4.68
C VAL A 129 -2.48 15.56 4.10
N THR A 130 -3.00 16.01 2.97
CA THR A 130 -2.53 17.22 2.27
C THR A 130 -2.71 18.48 3.15
N ASP A 131 -3.87 18.62 3.77
CA ASP A 131 -4.16 19.76 4.66
C ASP A 131 -3.23 19.77 5.87
N PHE A 132 -2.92 18.63 6.45
CA PHE A 132 -1.97 18.53 7.57
C PHE A 132 -0.54 18.85 7.11
N ALA A 133 -0.08 18.28 6.00
CA ALA A 133 1.25 18.51 5.46
C ALA A 133 1.49 20.00 5.11
N ILE A 134 0.52 20.63 4.42
CA ILE A 134 0.61 22.06 4.08
C ILE A 134 0.69 22.94 5.35
N ARG A 135 -0.10 22.65 6.38
CA ARG A 135 -0.04 23.38 7.66
C ARG A 135 1.32 23.22 8.33
N SER A 136 1.91 22.03 8.29
CA SER A 136 3.22 21.74 8.89
C SER A 136 4.34 22.59 8.30
N ILE A 137 4.30 22.87 7.00
CA ILE A 137 5.36 23.61 6.28
C ILE A 137 5.02 25.08 6.02
N ARG A 138 3.80 25.53 6.31
CA ARG A 138 3.35 26.88 6.02
C ARG A 138 4.12 27.91 6.83
N ASN A 139 4.58 28.98 6.15
CA ASN A 139 5.32 30.10 6.77
C ASN A 139 6.59 29.70 7.53
N LYS A 140 7.18 28.55 7.20
CA LYS A 140 8.43 28.09 7.79
C LYS A 140 9.63 28.55 6.98
N GLU A 141 10.75 28.78 7.66
CA GLU A 141 12.00 29.16 7.00
C GLU A 141 12.61 28.00 6.22
N LYS A 142 13.21 28.31 5.06
CA LYS A 142 13.96 27.35 4.25
C LYS A 142 15.44 27.46 4.63
N ILE A 143 15.98 26.47 5.32
CA ILE A 143 17.33 26.56 5.90
C ILE A 143 18.40 26.20 4.84
N ILE A 144 18.33 25.03 4.20
CA ILE A 144 19.37 24.54 3.28
C ILE A 144 18.74 24.07 1.95
N SER A 145 17.93 23.01 1.99
CA SER A 145 17.09 22.60 0.87
C SER A 145 15.63 22.66 1.29
N LYS A 146 14.75 22.82 0.32
CA LYS A 146 13.31 22.84 0.55
C LYS A 146 12.83 21.51 1.09
N GLU A 147 13.33 20.42 0.52
CA GLU A 147 12.95 19.05 0.86
C GLU A 147 13.40 18.68 2.26
N LEU A 148 14.66 19.02 2.62
CA LEU A 148 15.17 18.81 3.98
C LEU A 148 14.37 19.62 5.01
N ALA A 149 14.17 20.93 4.76
CA ALA A 149 13.42 21.78 5.68
C ALA A 149 11.98 21.27 5.87
N ASN A 150 11.29 20.95 4.79
CA ASN A 150 9.93 20.43 4.85
C ASN A 150 9.86 19.07 5.56
N GLY A 151 10.81 18.16 5.31
CA GLY A 151 10.91 16.87 6.01
C GLY A 151 11.05 17.06 7.52
N ILE A 152 11.94 17.97 7.97
CA ILE A 152 12.11 18.34 9.40
C ILE A 152 10.78 18.85 9.98
N TYR A 153 10.11 19.78 9.31
CA TYR A 153 8.87 20.38 9.82
C TYR A 153 7.72 19.36 9.88
N ILE A 154 7.61 18.46 8.88
CA ILE A 154 6.61 17.39 8.89
C ILE A 154 6.88 16.44 10.06
N CYS A 155 8.11 15.94 10.23
CA CYS A 155 8.46 15.05 11.33
C CYS A 155 8.16 15.68 12.69
N ASN A 156 8.56 16.95 12.91
CA ASN A 156 8.30 17.65 14.16
C ASN A 156 6.80 17.92 14.38
N SER A 157 6.02 18.19 13.31
CA SER A 157 4.57 18.37 13.41
C SER A 157 3.87 17.07 13.79
N VAL A 158 4.25 15.95 13.20
CA VAL A 158 3.76 14.62 13.60
C VAL A 158 4.17 14.32 15.05
N GLY A 159 5.42 14.57 15.39
CA GLY A 159 5.95 14.37 16.76
C GLY A 159 5.28 15.23 17.83
N SER A 160 4.69 16.38 17.46
CA SER A 160 3.93 17.23 18.38
C SER A 160 2.51 16.73 18.64
N LEU A 161 2.00 15.83 17.81
CA LEU A 161 0.73 15.19 18.06
C LEU A 161 0.87 14.19 19.24
N PRO A 162 -0.17 13.98 20.03
CA PRO A 162 -0.17 12.96 21.09
C PRO A 162 -0.35 11.57 20.48
N ILE A 163 0.48 11.22 19.47
CA ILE A 163 0.44 9.91 18.83
C ILE A 163 1.16 8.91 19.75
N SER A 164 0.44 7.85 20.12
CA SER A 164 1.00 6.73 20.89
C SER A 164 1.42 5.60 19.95
N TYR A 165 2.61 5.06 20.16
CA TYR A 165 2.98 3.80 19.55
C TYR A 165 2.13 2.67 20.17
N ILE A 166 1.40 1.95 19.33
CA ILE A 166 0.51 0.86 19.73
C ILE A 166 0.89 -0.34 18.88
N ALA A 167 1.70 -1.24 19.45
CA ALA A 167 2.05 -2.48 18.77
C ALA A 167 0.80 -3.32 18.48
N ASP A 168 0.68 -3.87 17.26
CA ASP A 168 -0.39 -4.80 16.92
C ASP A 168 -0.22 -6.09 17.75
N PRO A 169 -1.19 -6.46 18.60
CA PRO A 169 -1.06 -7.62 19.47
C PRO A 169 -1.17 -8.95 18.71
N LYS A 170 -1.59 -8.95 17.45
CA LYS A 170 -1.93 -10.17 16.70
C LYS A 170 -0.92 -10.58 15.64
N THR A 171 -0.10 -9.67 15.17
CA THR A 171 0.86 -9.93 14.09
C THR A 171 2.18 -9.20 14.33
N PRO A 172 3.06 -9.74 15.19
CA PRO A 172 4.44 -9.29 15.19
C PRO A 172 5.00 -9.49 13.77
N VAL A 173 5.60 -8.47 13.18
CA VAL A 173 6.28 -8.53 11.87
C VAL A 173 7.25 -9.73 11.80
N VAL A 174 7.79 -10.16 12.94
CA VAL A 174 8.64 -11.36 13.09
C VAL A 174 7.91 -12.66 12.69
N GLU A 175 6.61 -12.81 12.97
CA GLU A 175 5.83 -13.99 12.55
C GLU A 175 5.50 -13.93 11.06
N ASN A 176 5.31 -12.74 10.50
CA ASN A 176 4.97 -12.53 9.09
C ASN A 176 6.14 -12.88 8.16
N LEU A 177 7.38 -12.62 8.56
CA LEU A 177 8.57 -13.02 7.80
C LEU A 177 8.71 -14.55 7.65
N GLN A 178 8.15 -15.32 8.58
CA GLN A 178 8.13 -16.78 8.52
C GLN A 178 6.90 -17.34 7.82
N ASN A 179 5.81 -16.57 7.74
CA ASN A 179 4.57 -16.97 7.11
C ASN A 179 4.06 -15.88 6.15
N LYS A 180 4.50 -15.94 4.90
CA LYS A 180 4.10 -15.00 3.82
C LYS A 180 2.59 -14.96 3.50
N TYR A 181 1.78 -15.75 4.17
CA TYR A 181 0.33 -15.74 4.10
C TYR A 181 -0.33 -15.14 5.35
N ALA A 182 0.47 -14.70 6.33
CA ALA A 182 -0.08 -14.03 7.49
C ALA A 182 -0.73 -12.71 7.07
N ILE A 183 -1.95 -12.48 7.55
CA ILE A 183 -2.71 -11.26 7.26
C ILE A 183 -2.40 -10.26 8.37
N ASP A 184 -1.90 -9.13 7.98
CA ASP A 184 -1.63 -7.97 8.82
C ASP A 184 -2.68 -6.89 8.65
N THR A 185 -2.54 -5.80 9.42
CA THR A 185 -3.47 -4.69 9.42
C THR A 185 -2.73 -3.36 9.38
N VAL A 186 -2.87 -2.64 8.30
CA VAL A 186 -2.31 -1.28 8.13
C VAL A 186 -3.45 -0.26 8.09
N ARG A 187 -3.39 0.78 8.94
CA ARG A 187 -4.33 1.88 8.90
C ARG A 187 -4.02 2.85 7.78
N PHE A 188 -5.07 3.44 7.22
CA PHE A 188 -4.88 4.57 6.32
C PHE A 188 -4.36 5.80 7.08
N PRO A 189 -3.52 6.65 6.45
CA PRO A 189 -2.90 7.82 7.08
C PRO A 189 -3.87 8.76 7.79
N PHE A 190 -5.05 8.99 7.19
CA PHE A 190 -6.09 9.83 7.82
C PHE A 190 -6.68 9.18 9.08
N GLU A 191 -6.80 7.84 9.12
CA GLU A 191 -7.24 7.10 10.30
C GLU A 191 -6.19 7.16 11.42
N THR A 192 -4.89 7.06 11.07
CA THR A 192 -3.78 7.20 12.02
C THR A 192 -3.75 8.60 12.64
N LEU A 193 -4.00 9.66 11.84
CA LEU A 193 -4.13 11.04 12.32
C LEU A 193 -5.35 11.21 13.25
N GLU A 194 -6.49 10.62 12.91
CA GLU A 194 -7.73 10.70 13.71
C GLU A 194 -7.59 9.92 15.02
N PHE A 195 -7.08 8.69 14.94
CA PHE A 195 -6.94 7.78 16.07
C PHE A 195 -5.79 8.17 17.00
N LYS A 196 -4.80 8.93 16.49
CA LYS A 196 -3.59 9.35 17.23
C LYS A 196 -2.81 8.16 17.81
N GLY A 197 -2.67 7.12 17.02
CA GLY A 197 -1.93 5.93 17.42
C GLY A 197 -1.76 4.96 16.26
N GLY A 198 -0.68 4.20 16.27
CA GLY A 198 -0.34 3.20 15.29
C GLY A 198 0.97 2.50 15.63
N ASP A 199 1.29 1.47 14.88
CA ASP A 199 2.59 0.79 14.94
C ASP A 199 3.56 1.29 13.85
N CYS A 200 4.59 0.53 13.53
CA CYS A 200 5.64 0.99 12.62
C CYS A 200 5.14 1.17 11.18
N ASP A 201 4.27 0.31 10.68
CA ASP A 201 3.73 0.41 9.31
C ASP A 201 2.67 1.51 9.19
N ASP A 202 1.79 1.69 10.19
CA ASP A 202 0.85 2.80 10.28
C ASP A 202 1.54 4.16 10.24
N LEU A 203 2.61 4.32 11.04
CA LEU A 203 3.38 5.56 11.12
C LEU A 203 4.25 5.77 9.88
N THR A 204 4.75 4.70 9.28
CA THR A 204 5.51 4.74 8.03
C THR A 204 4.62 5.22 6.88
N THR A 205 3.43 4.64 6.72
CA THR A 205 2.48 5.07 5.66
C THR A 205 2.01 6.51 5.86
N LEU A 206 1.79 6.92 7.11
CA LEU A 206 1.46 8.30 7.43
C LEU A 206 2.59 9.25 7.02
N LEU A 207 3.82 9.00 7.46
CA LEU A 207 4.94 9.90 7.21
C LEU A 207 5.29 9.97 5.72
N CYS A 208 5.31 8.82 5.00
CA CYS A 208 5.44 8.79 3.55
C CYS A 208 4.34 9.62 2.87
N SER A 209 3.08 9.45 3.25
CA SER A 209 1.97 10.18 2.64
C SER A 209 2.09 11.69 2.81
N LEU A 210 2.49 12.14 4.01
CA LEU A 210 2.69 13.57 4.31
C LEU A 210 3.85 14.16 3.50
N MET A 211 4.96 13.43 3.38
CA MET A 211 6.14 13.89 2.63
C MET A 211 5.88 13.90 1.12
N GLU A 212 5.33 12.80 0.57
CA GLU A 212 4.98 12.69 -0.85
C GLU A 212 3.95 13.75 -1.27
N SER A 213 3.00 14.12 -0.40
CA SER A 213 2.03 15.20 -0.68
C SER A 213 2.69 16.58 -0.84
N CYS A 214 3.90 16.76 -0.31
CA CYS A 214 4.72 17.96 -0.45
C CYS A 214 5.79 17.84 -1.55
N GLY A 215 5.79 16.76 -2.32
CA GLY A 215 6.77 16.47 -3.39
C GLY A 215 8.14 16.04 -2.87
N ILE A 216 8.21 15.50 -1.65
CA ILE A 216 9.42 14.90 -1.07
C ILE A 216 9.34 13.40 -1.36
N GLN A 217 10.28 12.89 -2.16
CA GLN A 217 10.38 11.46 -2.45
C GLN A 217 10.72 10.69 -1.17
N THR A 218 10.03 9.56 -0.97
CA THR A 218 10.22 8.68 0.17
C THR A 218 10.57 7.26 -0.24
N ALA A 219 11.14 6.52 0.70
CA ALA A 219 11.39 5.09 0.56
C ALA A 219 11.02 4.36 1.85
N LEU A 220 10.54 3.14 1.70
CA LEU A 220 10.33 2.20 2.78
C LEU A 220 11.67 1.52 3.07
N ILE A 221 12.07 1.53 4.33
CA ILE A 221 13.23 0.80 4.81
C ILE A 221 12.72 -0.35 5.67
N THR A 222 13.02 -1.58 5.26
CA THR A 222 12.66 -2.76 6.04
C THR A 222 13.89 -3.43 6.60
N THR A 223 13.82 -3.83 7.86
CA THR A 223 14.77 -4.70 8.54
C THR A 223 14.02 -5.91 9.12
N PRO A 224 14.68 -6.94 9.64
CA PRO A 224 14.00 -8.07 10.22
C PRO A 224 13.02 -7.67 11.33
N GLY A 225 11.72 -7.68 11.02
CA GLY A 225 10.66 -7.39 11.98
C GLY A 225 10.36 -5.90 12.19
N HIS A 226 10.83 -5.01 11.33
CA HIS A 226 10.60 -3.57 11.46
C HIS A 226 10.56 -2.85 10.11
N ILE A 227 9.84 -1.72 10.07
CA ILE A 227 9.76 -0.84 8.92
C ILE A 227 9.78 0.64 9.35
N PHE A 228 10.48 1.47 8.59
CA PHE A 228 10.56 2.91 8.80
C PHE A 228 10.82 3.65 7.47
N VAL A 229 11.05 4.95 7.50
CA VAL A 229 11.11 5.82 6.31
C VAL A 229 12.53 6.32 6.05
N ALA A 230 12.90 6.42 4.78
CA ALA A 230 13.92 7.37 4.34
C ALA A 230 13.31 8.39 3.39
N PHE A 231 13.81 9.64 3.41
CA PHE A 231 13.35 10.67 2.47
C PHE A 231 14.50 11.36 1.75
N ASN A 232 14.26 11.73 0.49
CA ASN A 232 15.23 12.41 -0.37
C ASN A 232 15.29 13.90 -0.06
N THR A 233 16.45 14.39 0.32
CA THR A 233 16.70 15.81 0.56
C THR A 233 16.95 16.61 -0.74
N LYS A 234 17.11 15.92 -1.87
CA LYS A 234 17.60 16.46 -3.16
C LYS A 234 18.95 17.16 -3.07
N MET A 235 19.67 16.95 -2.00
CA MET A 235 21.05 17.43 -1.87
C MET A 235 22.00 16.42 -2.49
N THR A 236 23.05 16.92 -3.15
CA THR A 236 24.09 16.06 -3.74
C THR A 236 24.91 15.40 -2.60
N TYR A 237 25.10 14.10 -2.72
CA TYR A 237 25.98 13.34 -1.83
C TYR A 237 27.44 13.82 -2.01
N SER A 238 28.14 14.00 -0.92
CA SER A 238 29.52 14.48 -0.92
C SER A 238 30.26 13.98 0.32
N LYS A 239 31.60 14.13 0.32
CA LYS A 239 32.45 13.78 1.48
C LYS A 239 32.07 14.50 2.78
N THR A 240 31.38 15.63 2.70
CA THR A 240 30.87 16.34 3.88
C THR A 240 29.85 15.47 4.63
N TRP A 241 29.02 14.71 3.89
CA TRP A 241 28.05 13.82 4.48
C TRP A 241 28.69 12.55 5.07
N GLU A 242 29.77 12.03 4.46
CA GLU A 242 30.55 10.91 5.01
C GLU A 242 31.21 11.26 6.37
N ASN A 243 31.54 12.56 6.57
CA ASN A 243 32.15 13.06 7.78
C ASN A 243 31.15 13.55 8.85
N LEU A 244 29.83 13.39 8.64
CA LEU A 244 28.88 13.53 9.73
C LEU A 244 29.23 12.52 10.82
N SER A 245 28.86 12.85 12.06
CA SER A 245 29.08 11.94 13.18
C SER A 245 28.44 10.57 12.87
N GLU A 246 29.01 9.49 13.39
CA GLU A 246 28.46 8.13 13.28
C GLU A 246 27.00 8.04 13.74
N GLU A 247 26.53 9.04 14.50
CA GLU A 247 25.14 9.13 14.99
C GLU A 247 24.12 9.58 13.93
N TYR A 248 24.57 10.26 12.84
CA TYR A 248 23.71 10.89 11.83
C TYR A 248 24.09 10.43 10.41
N GLY A 249 24.02 9.14 10.17
CA GLY A 249 24.28 8.57 8.86
C GLY A 249 23.20 8.92 7.83
N VAL A 250 23.60 8.90 6.57
CA VAL A 250 22.71 9.09 5.42
C VAL A 250 22.90 7.98 4.42
N LEU A 251 21.91 7.78 3.55
CA LEU A 251 22.03 6.89 2.42
C LEU A 251 22.40 7.71 1.18
N ASP A 252 23.35 7.20 0.39
CA ASP A 252 23.63 7.68 -0.96
C ASP A 252 22.79 6.85 -1.95
N VAL A 253 21.80 7.46 -2.55
CA VAL A 253 21.00 6.82 -3.60
C VAL A 253 21.09 7.67 -4.85
N ASP A 254 21.74 7.15 -5.88
CA ASP A 254 21.98 7.83 -7.16
C ASP A 254 22.59 9.22 -7.02
N GLY A 255 23.56 9.38 -6.09
CA GLY A 255 24.26 10.61 -5.83
C GLY A 255 23.44 11.65 -5.06
N THR A 256 22.30 11.27 -4.48
CA THR A 256 21.47 12.12 -3.63
C THR A 256 21.43 11.64 -2.18
N VAL A 257 21.30 12.58 -1.25
CA VAL A 257 21.27 12.32 0.18
C VAL A 257 19.86 11.96 0.63
N TRP A 258 19.72 10.77 1.22
CA TRP A 258 18.51 10.32 1.86
C TRP A 258 18.71 10.17 3.37
N ILE A 259 17.76 10.68 4.14
CA ILE A 259 17.81 10.65 5.61
C ILE A 259 16.87 9.57 6.14
N PRO A 260 17.38 8.59 6.92
CA PRO A 260 16.55 7.59 7.56
C PRO A 260 15.87 8.17 8.80
N ILE A 261 14.57 7.94 8.96
CA ILE A 261 13.76 8.43 10.07
C ILE A 261 13.04 7.26 10.73
N GLU A 262 13.42 6.97 11.95
CA GLU A 262 12.69 6.01 12.78
C GLU A 262 11.33 6.58 13.20
N VAL A 263 10.27 6.04 12.61
CA VAL A 263 8.91 6.58 12.73
C VAL A 263 8.36 6.49 14.16
N THR A 264 8.75 5.48 14.93
CA THR A 264 8.31 5.31 16.33
C THR A 264 8.98 6.30 17.28
N ALA A 265 10.02 6.97 16.81
CA ALA A 265 10.79 7.96 17.58
C ALA A 265 10.47 9.42 17.21
N VAL A 266 9.58 9.68 16.24
CA VAL A 266 9.28 11.07 15.81
C VAL A 266 8.74 11.95 16.95
N GLY A 267 8.08 11.37 17.95
CA GLY A 267 7.65 12.06 19.17
C GLY A 267 8.79 12.62 20.04
N LYS A 268 10.04 12.16 19.81
CA LYS A 268 11.26 12.68 20.46
C LYS A 268 11.94 13.78 19.65
N GLY A 269 11.38 14.13 18.50
CA GLY A 269 11.89 15.13 17.56
C GLY A 269 12.73 14.54 16.44
N PHE A 270 12.88 15.32 15.37
CA PHE A 270 13.55 14.92 14.13
C PHE A 270 14.96 14.35 14.34
N LEU A 271 15.80 15.03 15.13
CA LEU A 271 17.20 14.61 15.31
C LEU A 271 17.30 13.24 16.00
N GLU A 272 16.46 12.99 17.00
CA GLU A 272 16.47 11.70 17.68
C GLU A 272 15.92 10.58 16.78
N ALA A 273 14.88 10.84 15.98
CA ALA A 273 14.35 9.91 15.01
C ALA A 273 15.39 9.57 13.91
N TRP A 274 16.15 10.56 13.46
CA TRP A 274 17.26 10.35 12.52
C TRP A 274 18.37 9.50 13.13
N LYS A 275 18.82 9.84 14.34
CA LYS A 275 19.88 9.10 15.06
C LYS A 275 19.50 7.62 15.24
N ILE A 276 18.28 7.35 15.67
CA ILE A 276 17.80 5.97 15.85
C ILE A 276 17.72 5.25 14.51
N GLY A 277 17.17 5.88 13.46
CA GLY A 277 17.13 5.30 12.11
C GLY A 277 18.52 4.95 11.59
N THR A 278 19.51 5.84 11.79
CA THR A 278 20.93 5.58 11.49
C THR A 278 21.45 4.35 12.23
N SER A 279 21.17 4.26 13.54
CA SER A 279 21.63 3.15 14.37
C SER A 279 21.10 1.80 13.89
N ILE A 280 19.84 1.75 13.46
CA ILE A 280 19.22 0.53 12.89
C ILE A 280 19.91 0.14 11.59
N LEU A 281 20.12 1.08 10.65
CA LEU A 281 20.81 0.82 9.40
C LEU A 281 22.24 0.28 9.56
N MET A 282 22.93 0.70 10.62
CA MET A 282 24.29 0.23 10.92
C MET A 282 24.32 -1.16 11.57
N ALA A 283 23.24 -1.53 12.26
CA ALA A 283 23.18 -2.75 13.05
C ALA A 283 22.55 -3.94 12.30
N GLU A 284 21.74 -3.69 11.28
CA GLU A 284 20.90 -4.69 10.63
C GLU A 284 21.00 -4.64 9.10
N ASP A 285 20.81 -5.78 8.45
CA ASP A 285 20.58 -5.82 7.01
C ASP A 285 19.24 -5.16 6.70
N PHE A 286 19.19 -4.36 5.64
CA PHE A 286 17.97 -3.64 5.26
C PHE A 286 17.68 -3.73 3.77
N GLU A 287 16.41 -3.58 3.42
CA GLU A 287 15.94 -3.37 2.06
C GLU A 287 15.50 -1.92 1.90
N PHE A 288 15.87 -1.29 0.78
CA PHE A 288 15.42 0.06 0.37
C PHE A 288 14.42 -0.07 -0.76
N VAL A 289 13.18 0.35 -0.54
CA VAL A 289 12.10 0.25 -1.53
C VAL A 289 11.54 1.65 -1.81
N SER A 290 11.85 2.19 -2.99
CA SER A 290 11.32 3.50 -3.43
C SER A 290 9.80 3.48 -3.52
N VAL A 291 9.14 4.48 -2.91
CA VAL A 291 7.68 4.64 -2.99
C VAL A 291 7.25 5.00 -4.41
N GLU A 292 8.02 5.84 -5.12
CA GLU A 292 7.76 6.20 -6.51
C GLU A 292 7.75 4.97 -7.43
N ASP A 293 8.76 4.09 -7.30
CA ASP A 293 8.82 2.84 -8.08
C ASP A 293 7.70 1.89 -7.68
N SER A 294 7.38 1.82 -6.39
CA SER A 294 6.30 0.97 -5.88
C SER A 294 4.94 1.34 -6.48
N PHE A 295 4.68 2.63 -6.70
CA PHE A 295 3.43 3.10 -7.33
C PHE A 295 3.25 2.66 -8.78
N THR A 296 4.30 2.21 -9.46
CA THR A 296 4.18 1.67 -10.82
C THR A 296 3.30 0.43 -10.85
N ARG A 297 3.37 -0.41 -9.82
CA ARG A 297 2.61 -1.65 -9.67
C ARG A 297 1.52 -1.55 -8.60
N TYR A 298 1.84 -1.00 -7.45
CA TYR A 298 0.99 -0.91 -6.27
C TYR A 298 0.48 0.52 -6.07
N LYS A 299 -0.43 0.93 -6.94
CA LYS A 299 -1.00 2.29 -6.89
C LYS A 299 -1.80 2.48 -5.61
N SER A 300 -1.69 3.68 -5.04
CA SER A 300 -2.54 4.14 -3.94
C SER A 300 -4.01 3.86 -4.22
N VAL A 301 -4.75 3.44 -3.22
CA VAL A 301 -6.20 3.43 -3.33
C VAL A 301 -6.70 4.88 -3.28
N THR A 302 -7.64 5.21 -4.15
CA THR A 302 -8.31 6.51 -4.09
C THR A 302 -9.52 6.34 -3.18
N ALA A 303 -9.35 6.59 -1.89
CA ALA A 303 -10.48 6.63 -0.98
C ALA A 303 -11.39 7.78 -1.41
N ILE A 304 -12.63 7.48 -1.76
CA ILE A 304 -13.69 8.49 -1.76
C ILE A 304 -13.99 8.73 -0.29
N ILE A 305 -13.33 9.71 0.29
CA ILE A 305 -13.63 10.14 1.64
C ILE A 305 -15.00 10.78 1.59
N SER A 306 -15.96 10.19 2.33
CA SER A 306 -17.18 10.92 2.66
C SER A 306 -16.75 12.24 3.30
N GLU A 307 -17.30 13.35 2.82
CA GLU A 307 -17.09 14.72 3.34
C GLU A 307 -17.52 14.83 4.81
N LYS A 308 -16.75 14.21 5.71
CA LYS A 308 -16.76 14.57 7.12
C LYS A 308 -15.68 15.61 7.30
N GLU A 309 -16.09 16.87 7.36
CA GLU A 309 -15.22 17.95 7.81
C GLU A 309 -14.74 17.64 9.23
N LEU A 310 -13.49 17.18 9.34
CA LEU A 310 -12.79 17.11 10.61
C LEU A 310 -12.29 18.51 10.95
N TYR A 311 -13.05 19.24 11.75
CA TYR A 311 -12.58 20.43 12.43
C TYR A 311 -11.60 20.00 13.53
N VAL A 312 -10.29 20.12 13.26
CA VAL A 312 -9.27 20.10 14.30
C VAL A 312 -9.02 21.57 14.70
N GLU A 313 -9.61 22.02 15.78
CA GLU A 313 -9.19 23.25 16.44
C GLU A 313 -7.80 23.01 17.06
N THR A 314 -6.77 23.49 16.40
CA THR A 314 -5.47 23.65 17.04
C THR A 314 -5.45 25.01 17.73
N GLN A 315 -5.74 25.02 19.02
CA GLN A 315 -5.28 26.14 19.87
C GLN A 315 -3.75 26.01 19.97
N MET A 316 -3.06 26.89 19.28
CA MET A 316 -1.65 27.17 19.55
C MET A 316 -1.60 28.50 20.32
N GLU A 317 -1.33 28.44 21.62
CA GLU A 317 -0.75 29.54 22.38
C GLU A 317 0.76 29.56 22.22
#